data_6a18bdd12ecb77393cbfe2171640f123
#
_entry.id   6a18bdd12ecb77393cbfe2171640f123
#
_cell.length_a   1.000
_cell.length_b   1.000
_cell.length_c   1.000
_cell.angle_alpha   90.00
_cell.angle_beta   90.00
_cell.angle_gamma   90.00
#
_symmetry.space_group_name_H-M   'P 1'
#
loop_
_entity.id
_entity.type
_entity.pdbx_description
1 polymer ?
#
loop_
_entity_poly.entity_id
_entity_poly.type
_entity_poly.pdbx_seq_one_letter_code
_entity_poly.pdbx_strand_id
1 'polypeptide(L)'
;MNKIRKGDTVVLIAGRDKGRRGAVIGLDGDRIRVEGLNMAKKHEKPNPNANRPGGIIEREAPLHISNVAIFNPATQKADRVGFKALGDGRRVRVFKSNKEMIDPK
;
A
#
# COMPACT_ATOMS: atom_id res chain seq x y z
N MET A 1 16.29 -3.81 -1.11
CA MET A 1 15.29 -4.07 -0.06
C MET A 1 14.10 -3.15 -0.24
N ASN A 2 12.89 -3.69 -0.26
CA ASN A 2 11.69 -2.89 -0.43
C ASN A 2 11.30 -2.20 0.88
N LYS A 3 11.07 -0.91 0.82
CA LYS A 3 10.65 -0.14 2.00
C LYS A 3 9.20 -0.42 2.36
N ILE A 4 8.35 -0.72 1.38
CA ILE A 4 6.94 -1.04 1.59
C ILE A 4 6.69 -2.45 1.08
N ARG A 5 5.95 -3.24 1.85
CA ARG A 5 5.66 -4.64 1.53
C ARG A 5 4.16 -4.90 1.61
N LYS A 6 3.74 -5.99 0.96
CA LYS A 6 2.37 -6.47 1.05
C LYS A 6 1.99 -6.73 2.52
N GLY A 7 0.81 -6.24 2.91
CA GLY A 7 0.33 -6.34 4.28
C GLY A 7 0.62 -5.11 5.15
N ASP A 8 1.49 -4.21 4.68
CA ASP A 8 1.77 -2.98 5.42
C ASP A 8 0.55 -2.06 5.42
N THR A 9 0.37 -1.32 6.49
CA THR A 9 -0.58 -0.22 6.53
C THR A 9 0.12 1.04 6.05
N VAL A 10 -0.46 1.69 5.04
CA VAL A 10 0.10 2.89 4.43
C VAL A 10 -0.92 4.02 4.45
N VAL A 11 -0.41 5.25 4.32
CA VAL A 11 -1.22 6.46 4.20
C VAL A 11 -0.95 7.08 2.85
N LEU A 12 -1.98 7.50 2.14
CA LEU A 12 -1.82 8.21 0.89
C LEU A 12 -1.45 9.66 1.18
N ILE A 13 -0.35 10.11 0.57
CA ILE A 13 0.19 11.46 0.80
C ILE A 13 -0.09 12.39 -0.36
N ALA A 14 -0.65 11.89 -1.46
CA ALA A 14 -1.01 12.68 -2.64
C ALA A 14 -2.22 12.06 -3.33
N GLY A 15 -2.88 12.85 -4.17
CA GLY A 15 -4.02 12.41 -4.94
C GLY A 15 -5.36 12.64 -4.24
N ARG A 16 -6.44 12.13 -4.85
CA ARG A 16 -7.80 12.38 -4.36
C ARG A 16 -8.09 11.71 -3.01
N ASP A 17 -7.38 10.63 -2.68
CA ASP A 17 -7.56 9.91 -1.42
C ASP A 17 -6.52 10.30 -0.36
N LYS A 18 -5.89 11.46 -0.52
CA LYS A 18 -4.87 11.95 0.41
C LYS A 18 -5.38 11.92 1.85
N GLY A 19 -4.55 11.38 2.74
CA GLY A 19 -4.87 11.27 4.16
C GLY A 19 -5.57 9.97 4.54
N ARG A 20 -6.05 9.20 3.58
CA ARG A 20 -6.67 7.90 3.84
C ARG A 20 -5.58 6.83 4.00
N ARG A 21 -5.90 5.82 4.76
CA ARG A 21 -4.97 4.71 5.02
C ARG A 21 -5.63 3.38 4.71
N GLY A 22 -4.80 2.40 4.41
CA GLY A 22 -5.25 1.05 4.12
C GLY A 22 -4.09 0.08 4.04
N ALA A 23 -4.40 -1.20 3.88
CA ALA A 23 -3.40 -2.25 3.76
C ALA A 23 -2.97 -2.43 2.31
N VAL A 24 -1.68 -2.66 2.12
CA VAL A 24 -1.12 -2.99 0.81
C VAL A 24 -1.55 -4.40 0.42
N ILE A 25 -2.25 -4.53 -0.70
CA ILE A 25 -2.72 -5.83 -1.20
C ILE A 25 -1.87 -6.38 -2.33
N GLY A 26 -1.04 -5.56 -2.94
CA GLY A 26 -0.16 -6.01 -4.00
C GLY A 26 0.89 -4.98 -4.35
N LEU A 27 2.02 -5.46 -4.85
CA LEU A 27 3.13 -4.65 -5.32
C LEU A 27 3.56 -5.15 -6.69
N ASP A 28 3.87 -4.21 -7.60
CA ASP A 28 4.38 -4.52 -8.92
C ASP A 28 5.37 -3.42 -9.32
N GLY A 29 6.65 -3.69 -9.07
CA GLY A 29 7.70 -2.71 -9.30
C GLY A 29 7.51 -1.47 -8.44
N ASP A 30 7.30 -0.32 -9.09
CA ASP A 30 7.06 0.95 -8.41
C ASP A 30 5.56 1.27 -8.23
N ARG A 31 4.70 0.30 -8.52
CA ARG A 31 3.24 0.43 -8.40
C ARG A 31 2.73 -0.37 -7.21
N ILE A 32 1.73 0.17 -6.54
CA ILE A 32 1.18 -0.40 -5.32
C ILE A 32 -0.34 -0.31 -5.36
N ARG A 33 -1.01 -1.36 -4.89
CA ARG A 33 -2.46 -1.36 -4.70
C ARG A 33 -2.75 -1.37 -3.21
N VAL A 34 -3.67 -0.50 -2.80
CA VAL A 34 -4.06 -0.36 -1.40
C VAL A 34 -5.55 -0.67 -1.29
N GLU A 35 -5.90 -1.51 -0.35
CA GLU A 35 -7.27 -2.00 -0.16
C GLU A 35 -8.23 -0.83 0.05
N GLY A 36 -9.29 -0.80 -0.77
CA GLY A 36 -10.34 0.20 -0.68
C GLY A 36 -9.98 1.60 -1.14
N LEU A 37 -8.75 1.84 -1.61
CA LEU A 37 -8.27 3.16 -2.01
C LEU A 37 -7.97 3.20 -3.50
N ASN A 38 -8.01 4.41 -4.05
CA ASN A 38 -7.79 4.67 -5.49
C ASN A 38 -8.67 3.76 -6.37
N MET A 39 -9.94 3.68 -5.99
CA MET A 39 -10.89 2.82 -6.69
C MET A 39 -11.16 3.35 -8.09
N ALA A 40 -11.12 2.48 -9.07
CA ALA A 40 -11.47 2.76 -10.46
C ALA A 40 -12.70 1.95 -10.83
N LYS A 41 -13.64 2.61 -11.48
CA LYS A 41 -14.84 1.94 -12.02
C LYS A 41 -14.59 1.54 -13.45
N LYS A 42 -14.86 0.29 -13.76
CA LYS A 42 -14.73 -0.24 -15.11
C LYS A 42 -16.08 -0.76 -15.59
N HIS A 43 -16.51 -0.26 -16.75
CA HIS A 43 -17.70 -0.79 -17.40
C HIS A 43 -17.32 -2.04 -18.19
N GLU A 44 -17.97 -3.16 -17.89
CA GLU A 44 -17.78 -4.38 -18.65
C GLU A 44 -19.01 -4.63 -19.53
N LYS A 45 -18.74 -4.94 -20.80
CA LYS A 45 -19.80 -5.33 -21.72
C LYS A 45 -20.21 -6.78 -21.45
N PRO A 46 -21.51 -7.12 -21.64
CA PRO A 46 -21.92 -8.51 -21.57
C PRO A 46 -21.16 -9.37 -22.56
N ASN A 47 -20.77 -10.55 -22.13
CA ASN A 47 -20.11 -11.52 -23.00
C ASN A 47 -20.94 -12.78 -23.09
N PRO A 48 -21.74 -12.95 -24.17
CA PRO A 48 -22.62 -14.11 -24.29
C PRO A 48 -21.86 -15.43 -24.36
N ASN A 49 -20.64 -15.42 -24.92
CA ASN A 49 -19.85 -16.66 -25.02
C ASN A 49 -19.31 -17.11 -23.67
N ALA A 50 -19.05 -16.18 -22.76
CA ALA A 50 -18.57 -16.47 -21.41
C ALA A 50 -19.70 -16.45 -20.38
N ASN A 51 -20.94 -16.21 -20.83
CA ASN A 51 -22.11 -16.13 -19.97
C ASN A 51 -21.93 -15.14 -18.80
N ARG A 52 -21.29 -14.02 -19.08
CA ARG A 52 -21.05 -12.97 -18.09
C ARG A 52 -22.02 -11.81 -18.28
N PRO A 53 -22.77 -11.43 -17.27
CA PRO A 53 -23.55 -10.21 -17.34
C PRO A 53 -22.60 -8.99 -17.36
N GLY A 54 -22.99 -7.97 -18.09
CA GLY A 54 -22.27 -6.68 -18.05
C GLY A 54 -22.51 -5.96 -16.74
N GLY A 55 -21.71 -4.97 -16.46
CA GLY A 55 -21.89 -4.17 -15.27
C GLY A 55 -20.73 -3.20 -15.02
N ILE A 56 -20.76 -2.61 -13.83
CA ILE A 56 -19.70 -1.73 -13.36
C ILE A 56 -18.93 -2.48 -12.29
N ILE A 57 -17.62 -2.63 -12.51
CA ILE A 57 -16.72 -3.28 -11.56
C ILE A 57 -15.83 -2.21 -10.95
N GLU A 58 -15.76 -2.22 -9.62
CA GLU A 58 -14.83 -1.36 -8.89
C GLU A 58 -13.61 -2.18 -8.47
N ARG A 59 -12.44 -1.66 -8.78
CA ARG A 59 -11.16 -2.29 -8.40
C ARG A 59 -10.18 -1.22 -7.93
N GLU A 60 -9.26 -1.62 -7.06
CA GLU A 60 -8.16 -0.77 -6.67
C GLU A 60 -7.22 -0.57 -7.86
N ALA A 61 -7.12 0.66 -8.34
CA ALA A 61 -6.15 1.00 -9.37
C ALA A 61 -4.76 1.13 -8.74
N PRO A 62 -3.69 0.76 -9.47
CA PRO A 62 -2.34 0.90 -8.94
C PRO A 62 -1.96 2.36 -8.76
N LEU A 63 -1.23 2.61 -7.67
CA LEU A 63 -0.66 3.91 -7.32
C LEU A 63 0.86 3.84 -7.46
N HIS A 64 1.48 4.98 -7.77
CA HIS A 64 2.93 5.06 -7.69
C HIS A 64 3.36 5.03 -6.22
N ILE A 65 4.42 4.27 -5.92
CA ILE A 65 4.87 4.07 -4.55
C ILE A 65 5.29 5.37 -3.86
N SER A 66 5.68 6.39 -4.62
CA SER A 66 6.01 7.70 -4.08
C SER A 66 4.81 8.46 -3.50
N ASN A 67 3.59 8.03 -3.82
CA ASN A 67 2.36 8.66 -3.35
C ASN A 67 1.85 8.08 -2.03
N VAL A 68 2.58 7.14 -1.46
CA VAL A 68 2.21 6.50 -0.19
C VAL A 68 3.36 6.58 0.79
N ALA A 69 3.03 6.55 2.08
CA ALA A 69 4.01 6.48 3.16
C ALA A 69 3.54 5.43 4.15
N ILE A 70 4.48 4.84 4.89
CA ILE A 70 4.15 3.87 5.92
C ILE A 70 3.36 4.57 7.03
N PHE A 71 2.34 3.89 7.56
CA PHE A 71 1.58 4.42 8.69
C PHE A 71 2.26 4.02 9.99
N ASN A 72 2.54 5.00 10.85
CA ASN A 72 3.10 4.75 12.17
C ASN A 72 1.98 4.81 13.21
N PRO A 73 1.58 3.66 13.79
CA PRO A 73 0.47 3.63 14.74
C PRO A 73 0.77 4.36 16.06
N ALA A 74 2.04 4.49 16.42
CA ALA A 74 2.42 5.20 17.65
C ALA A 74 2.17 6.71 17.53
N THR A 75 2.47 7.29 16.35
CA THR A 75 2.24 8.72 16.09
C THR A 75 0.94 8.98 15.36
N GLN A 76 0.30 7.94 14.82
CA GLN A 76 -0.89 8.00 13.97
C GLN A 76 -0.72 8.92 12.75
N LYS A 77 0.48 8.92 12.19
CA LYS A 77 0.84 9.75 11.04
C LYS A 77 1.63 8.95 10.02
N ALA A 78 1.71 9.52 8.82
CA ALA A 78 2.61 9.01 7.81
C ALA A 78 4.06 9.15 8.29
N ASP A 79 4.87 8.16 7.99
CA ASP A 79 6.27 8.13 8.39
C ASP A 79 7.11 7.62 7.23
N ARG A 80 8.40 7.64 7.41
CA ARG A 80 9.35 7.09 6.45
C ARG A 80 9.93 5.80 6.99
N VAL A 81 10.32 4.93 6.05
CA VAL A 81 10.95 3.66 6.39
C VAL A 81 12.46 3.85 6.41
N GLY A 82 13.08 3.49 7.52
CA GLY A 82 14.52 3.34 7.64
C GLY A 82 14.88 1.89 7.86
N PHE A 83 16.15 1.61 7.89
CA PHE A 83 16.66 0.26 8.13
C PHE A 83 17.63 0.29 9.31
N LYS A 84 17.52 -0.73 10.16
CA LYS A 84 18.41 -0.91 11.30
C LYS A 84 19.08 -2.27 11.19
N ALA A 85 20.39 -2.30 11.36
CA ALA A 85 21.13 -3.55 11.43
C ALA A 85 21.00 -4.16 12.82
N LEU A 86 20.66 -5.45 12.87
CA LEU A 86 20.66 -6.20 14.13
C LEU A 86 22.04 -6.80 14.38
N GLY A 87 22.31 -7.20 15.62
CA GLY A 87 23.59 -7.78 16.00
C GLY A 87 23.95 -9.06 15.27
N ASP A 88 22.98 -9.75 14.70
CA ASP A 88 23.19 -10.97 13.89
C ASP A 88 23.40 -10.70 12.39
N GLY A 89 23.52 -9.44 12.00
CA GLY A 89 23.75 -9.03 10.60
C GLY A 89 22.49 -8.83 9.78
N ARG A 90 21.30 -9.14 10.33
CA ARG A 90 20.05 -8.89 9.62
C ARG A 90 19.68 -7.43 9.66
N ARG A 91 18.94 -6.99 8.64
CA ARG A 91 18.36 -5.66 8.62
C ARG A 91 16.86 -5.74 8.83
N VAL A 92 16.32 -4.83 9.63
CA VAL A 92 14.89 -4.69 9.85
C VAL A 92 14.44 -3.30 9.47
N ARG A 93 13.18 -3.20 9.06
CA ARG A 93 12.60 -1.91 8.77
C ARG A 93 12.17 -1.24 10.07
N VAL A 94 12.45 0.05 10.19
CA VAL A 94 12.06 0.84 11.35
C VAL A 94 11.39 2.13 10.89
N PHE A 95 10.53 2.67 11.74
CA PHE A 95 10.00 4.02 11.51
C PHE A 95 11.10 5.04 11.80
N LYS A 96 11.29 5.99 10.88
CA LYS A 96 12.35 6.99 11.07
C LYS A 96 12.10 7.92 12.25
N SER A 97 10.85 8.19 12.60
CA SER A 97 10.52 9.15 13.64
C SER A 97 10.87 8.64 15.04
N ASN A 98 10.60 7.38 15.36
CA ASN A 98 10.77 6.83 16.69
C ASN A 98 11.69 5.61 16.76
N LYS A 99 12.22 5.17 15.62
CA LYS A 99 13.12 4.01 15.51
C LYS A 99 12.50 2.68 15.94
N GLU A 100 11.18 2.61 16.06
CA GLU A 100 10.50 1.35 16.36
C GLU A 100 10.50 0.43 15.16
N MET A 101 10.57 -0.87 15.41
CA MET A 101 10.55 -1.88 14.36
C MET A 101 9.17 -1.93 13.71
N ILE A 102 9.14 -1.89 12.37
CA ILE A 102 7.93 -2.03 11.58
C ILE A 102 7.51 -3.49 11.55
N ASP A 103 8.49 -4.38 11.33
CA ASP A 103 8.23 -5.81 11.23
C ASP A 103 8.42 -6.45 12.59
N PRO A 104 7.46 -7.23 13.10
CA PRO A 104 7.69 -8.06 14.26
C PRO A 104 8.73 -9.13 13.89
N LYS A 105 9.44 -9.58 14.90
CA LYS A 105 10.45 -10.64 14.71
C LYS A 105 9.87 -11.89 14.06
#